data_97926eb5f5fa0de85a15e4d2847defe3
#
_entry.id   97926eb5f5fa0de85a15e4d2847defe3
#
_cell.length_a   1.000
_cell.length_b   1.000
_cell.length_c   1.000
_cell.angle_alpha   90.00
_cell.angle_beta   90.00
_cell.angle_gamma   90.00
#
_symmetry.space_group_name_H-M   'P 1'
#
loop_
_entity.id
_entity.type
_entity.pdbx_description
1 polymer ?
#
loop_
_entity_poly.entity_id
_entity_poly.type
_entity_poly.pdbx_seq_one_letter_code
_entity_poly.pdbx_strand_id
1 'polypeptide(L)'
;MSDPNQKSFPVTWDQFHRDSRALAWRLAALGPFDAVVAIARGGLVPAAIVARELNIRTVETVSVKSYDHQNQGGIKVLKEISQSVLDLAKTDAKVLIVDDLVDTGSTARLVRDMLPGAHFATVYAKPKGREMVDTFITEVSQDTWIFFPWDLDV
;
A
#
# COMPACT_ATOMS: atom_id res chain seq x y z
N MET A 1 5.90 -6.02 -21.81
CA MET A 1 7.18 -6.67 -22.09
C MET A 1 8.27 -6.00 -21.29
N SER A 2 9.01 -6.77 -20.51
CA SER A 2 10.06 -6.21 -19.68
C SER A 2 11.32 -5.93 -20.49
N ASP A 3 12.02 -4.86 -20.14
CA ASP A 3 13.34 -4.57 -20.66
C ASP A 3 14.28 -5.71 -20.23
N PRO A 4 15.03 -6.34 -21.17
CA PRO A 4 15.94 -7.42 -20.81
C PRO A 4 17.04 -7.00 -19.82
N ASN A 5 17.30 -5.70 -19.70
CA ASN A 5 18.28 -5.17 -18.75
C ASN A 5 17.65 -4.78 -17.42
N GLN A 6 16.34 -4.85 -17.29
CA GLN A 6 15.66 -4.47 -16.08
C GLN A 6 15.84 -5.54 -15.01
N LYS A 7 16.20 -5.11 -13.80
CA LYS A 7 16.26 -6.00 -12.66
C LYS A 7 14.86 -6.46 -12.31
N SER A 8 14.73 -7.72 -11.93
CA SER A 8 13.45 -8.25 -11.51
C SER A 8 13.55 -8.85 -10.12
N PHE A 9 12.44 -8.77 -9.41
CA PHE A 9 12.33 -9.29 -8.05
C PHE A 9 11.02 -10.06 -7.96
N PRO A 10 11.04 -11.37 -8.27
CA PRO A 10 9.83 -12.17 -8.18
C PRO A 10 9.51 -12.51 -6.73
N VAL A 11 8.23 -12.40 -6.39
CA VAL A 11 7.73 -12.68 -5.05
C VAL A 11 6.71 -13.80 -5.13
N THR A 12 6.94 -14.89 -4.41
CA THR A 12 5.99 -15.99 -4.31
C THR A 12 4.89 -15.66 -3.31
N TRP A 13 3.79 -16.42 -3.36
CA TRP A 13 2.73 -16.27 -2.35
C TRP A 13 3.26 -16.49 -0.94
N ASP A 14 4.11 -17.48 -0.74
CA ASP A 14 4.71 -17.74 0.58
C ASP A 14 5.54 -16.57 1.06
N GLN A 15 6.35 -16.00 0.18
CA GLN A 15 7.18 -14.85 0.52
C GLN A 15 6.33 -13.64 0.85
N PHE A 16 5.32 -13.38 0.03
CA PHE A 16 4.45 -12.22 0.24
C PHE A 16 3.65 -12.34 1.54
N HIS A 17 3.20 -13.54 1.86
CA HIS A 17 2.50 -13.80 3.13
C HIS A 17 3.42 -13.52 4.32
N ARG A 18 4.67 -14.02 4.27
CA ARG A 18 5.64 -13.77 5.34
C ARG A 18 5.94 -12.28 5.49
N ASP A 19 6.14 -11.59 4.38
CA ASP A 19 6.46 -10.16 4.43
C ASP A 19 5.28 -9.34 4.94
N SER A 20 4.06 -9.70 4.56
CA SER A 20 2.85 -9.04 5.05
C SER A 20 2.65 -9.27 6.54
N ARG A 21 2.95 -10.47 7.04
CA ARG A 21 2.89 -10.76 8.48
C ARG A 21 3.99 -9.99 9.23
N ALA A 22 5.17 -9.90 8.65
CA ALA A 22 6.25 -9.09 9.24
C ALA A 22 5.83 -7.63 9.35
N LEU A 23 5.14 -7.11 8.32
CA LEU A 23 4.57 -5.76 8.36
C LEU A 23 3.57 -5.62 9.50
N ALA A 24 2.66 -6.57 9.63
CA ALA A 24 1.67 -6.55 10.71
C ALA A 24 2.35 -6.52 12.08
N TRP A 25 3.40 -7.30 12.28
CA TRP A 25 4.10 -7.33 13.56
C TRP A 25 4.80 -6.01 13.88
N ARG A 26 5.36 -5.34 12.88
CA ARG A 26 5.91 -4.00 13.09
C ARG A 26 4.81 -3.01 13.46
N LEU A 27 3.67 -3.12 12.80
CA LEU A 27 2.54 -2.22 13.05
C LEU A 27 1.91 -2.47 14.42
N ALA A 28 1.95 -3.69 14.91
CA ALA A 28 1.42 -4.03 16.24
C ALA A 28 2.05 -3.19 17.35
N ALA A 29 3.34 -2.89 17.21
CA ALA A 29 4.06 -2.07 18.19
C ALA A 29 3.65 -0.59 18.16
N LEU A 30 3.04 -0.15 17.07
CA LEU A 30 2.66 1.25 16.86
C LEU A 30 1.17 1.51 17.08
N GLY A 31 0.39 0.43 17.21
CA GLY A 31 -1.06 0.50 17.37
C GLY A 31 -1.50 0.73 18.81
N PRO A 32 -2.77 0.41 19.10
CA PRO A 32 -3.72 -0.25 18.18
C PRO A 32 -4.23 0.67 17.08
N PHE A 33 -4.64 0.05 15.97
CA PHE A 33 -5.28 0.76 14.86
C PHE A 33 -6.76 0.37 14.81
N ASP A 34 -7.61 1.35 14.49
CA ASP A 34 -9.06 1.18 14.53
C ASP A 34 -9.66 0.84 13.16
N ALA A 35 -8.94 1.16 12.09
CA ALA A 35 -9.40 0.90 10.74
C ALA A 35 -8.23 0.73 9.79
N VAL A 36 -8.46 -0.05 8.73
CA VAL A 36 -7.51 -0.21 7.62
C VAL A 36 -8.17 0.28 6.35
N VAL A 37 -7.44 1.10 5.59
CA VAL A 37 -7.83 1.50 4.24
C VAL A 37 -6.83 0.88 3.28
N ALA A 38 -7.31 -0.04 2.44
CA ALA A 38 -6.49 -0.67 1.42
C ALA A 38 -6.54 0.16 0.15
N ILE A 39 -5.39 0.39 -0.46
CA ILE A 39 -5.33 1.01 -1.77
C ILE A 39 -5.53 -0.09 -2.81
N ALA A 40 -6.72 -0.12 -3.39
CA ALA A 40 -7.03 -1.14 -4.38
C ALA A 40 -6.34 -0.80 -5.72
N ARG A 41 -5.82 -1.79 -6.40
CA ARG A 41 -5.95 -3.22 -6.12
C ARG A 41 -4.77 -3.78 -5.32
N GLY A 42 -3.56 -3.25 -5.49
CA GLY A 42 -2.33 -3.81 -4.94
C GLY A 42 -2.36 -4.01 -3.43
N GLY A 43 -3.05 -3.14 -2.71
CA GLY A 43 -3.12 -3.20 -1.26
C GLY A 43 -4.12 -4.18 -0.69
N LEU A 44 -4.96 -4.81 -1.54
CA LEU A 44 -6.03 -5.69 -1.04
C LEU A 44 -5.49 -6.90 -0.30
N VAL A 45 -4.51 -7.59 -0.87
CA VAL A 45 -3.96 -8.79 -0.24
C VAL A 45 -3.22 -8.46 1.07
N PRO A 46 -2.26 -7.51 1.07
CA PRO A 46 -1.57 -7.21 2.33
C PRO A 46 -2.51 -6.63 3.39
N ALA A 47 -3.51 -5.83 2.99
CA ALA A 47 -4.48 -5.30 3.95
C ALA A 47 -5.29 -6.41 4.61
N ALA A 48 -5.69 -7.44 3.86
CA ALA A 48 -6.41 -8.58 4.41
C ALA A 48 -5.57 -9.30 5.46
N ILE A 49 -4.30 -9.51 5.17
CA ILE A 49 -3.39 -10.20 6.10
C ILE A 49 -3.17 -9.34 7.36
N VAL A 50 -2.88 -8.05 7.17
CA VAL A 50 -2.63 -7.13 8.29
C VAL A 50 -3.88 -7.01 9.18
N ALA A 51 -5.06 -6.84 8.58
CA ALA A 51 -6.29 -6.71 9.33
C ALA A 51 -6.57 -7.95 10.19
N ARG A 52 -6.32 -9.14 9.65
CA ARG A 52 -6.49 -10.38 10.40
C ARG A 52 -5.48 -10.51 11.54
N GLU A 53 -4.20 -10.24 11.26
CA GLU A 53 -3.15 -10.35 12.26
C GLU A 53 -3.36 -9.35 13.41
N LEU A 54 -3.83 -8.15 13.11
CA LEU A 54 -4.04 -7.10 14.11
C LEU A 54 -5.47 -7.04 14.65
N ASN A 55 -6.33 -7.95 14.21
CA ASN A 55 -7.74 -8.02 14.62
C ASN A 55 -8.48 -6.69 14.39
N ILE A 56 -8.29 -6.12 13.21
CA ILE A 56 -8.99 -4.90 12.80
C ILE A 56 -10.18 -5.31 11.94
N ARG A 57 -11.39 -4.89 12.32
CA ARG A 57 -12.62 -5.29 11.62
C ARG A 57 -13.14 -4.22 10.67
N THR A 58 -12.79 -2.96 10.87
CA THR A 58 -13.17 -1.91 9.93
C THR A 58 -12.12 -1.86 8.82
N VAL A 59 -12.48 -2.43 7.67
CA VAL A 59 -11.61 -2.51 6.50
C VAL A 59 -12.32 -1.86 5.33
N GLU A 60 -11.70 -0.85 4.77
CA GLU A 60 -12.21 -0.05 3.66
C GLU A 60 -11.25 -0.05 2.51
N THR A 61 -11.70 0.42 1.37
CA THR A 61 -10.84 0.58 0.20
C THR A 61 -10.91 2.01 -0.32
N VAL A 62 -9.79 2.45 -0.89
CA VAL A 62 -9.74 3.58 -1.80
C VAL A 62 -9.20 3.03 -3.11
N SER A 63 -9.79 3.40 -4.24
CA SER A 63 -9.33 2.88 -5.52
C SER A 63 -8.87 4.02 -6.39
N VAL A 64 -7.64 3.91 -6.87
CA VAL A 64 -7.03 4.91 -7.74
C VAL A 64 -6.46 4.23 -8.97
N LYS A 65 -6.40 4.95 -10.05
CA LYS A 65 -5.84 4.46 -11.30
C LYS A 65 -4.91 5.50 -11.88
N SER A 66 -3.71 5.08 -12.23
CA SER A 66 -2.77 5.95 -12.93
C SER A 66 -3.15 6.04 -14.39
N TYR A 67 -3.14 7.27 -14.91
CA TYR A 67 -3.18 7.47 -16.34
C TYR A 67 -1.76 7.61 -16.82
N ASP A 68 -1.22 6.55 -17.32
CA ASP A 68 0.10 6.59 -17.89
C ASP A 68 -0.04 6.71 -19.40
N HIS A 69 -0.39 7.89 -19.85
CA HIS A 69 -0.43 8.15 -21.27
C HIS A 69 0.69 9.09 -21.63
N GLN A 70 1.84 8.48 -21.87
CA GLN A 70 2.94 9.09 -22.59
C GLN A 70 3.31 10.46 -22.08
N ASN A 71 2.85 11.37 -21.72
CA ASN A 71 3.35 12.65 -21.25
C ASN A 71 2.41 13.34 -20.26
N GLN A 72 1.35 12.64 -19.89
CA GLN A 72 0.39 13.22 -18.99
C GLN A 72 0.12 12.27 -17.84
N GLY A 73 1.13 12.08 -17.02
CA GLY A 73 0.93 11.33 -15.80
C GLY A 73 -0.18 11.98 -14.98
N GLY A 74 -1.12 11.19 -14.53
CA GLY A 74 -2.19 11.65 -13.65
C GLY A 74 -2.77 10.47 -12.92
N ILE A 75 -3.47 10.75 -11.82
CA ILE A 75 -4.12 9.73 -11.04
C ILE A 75 -5.58 10.08 -10.91
N LYS A 76 -6.44 9.12 -11.22
CA LYS A 76 -7.88 9.28 -11.07
C LYS A 76 -8.36 8.45 -9.89
N VAL A 77 -9.20 9.04 -9.06
CA VAL A 77 -9.86 8.32 -7.97
C VAL A 77 -11.09 7.64 -8.54
N LEU A 78 -11.12 6.31 -8.46
CA LEU A 78 -12.25 5.52 -8.93
C LEU A 78 -13.26 5.26 -7.83
N LYS A 79 -12.79 5.12 -6.59
CA LYS A 79 -13.64 4.98 -5.42
C LYS A 79 -13.00 5.74 -4.27
N GLU A 80 -13.74 6.66 -3.70
CA GLU A 80 -13.25 7.46 -2.59
C GLU A 80 -13.37 6.70 -1.27
N ILE A 81 -12.65 7.19 -0.26
CA ILE A 81 -12.76 6.68 1.11
C ILE A 81 -14.17 7.00 1.62
N SER A 82 -14.77 6.05 2.32
CA SER A 82 -16.12 6.24 2.84
C SER A 82 -16.17 7.37 3.87
N GLN A 83 -17.31 8.03 3.95
CA GLN A 83 -17.51 9.11 4.91
C GLN A 83 -17.32 8.62 6.36
N SER A 84 -17.72 7.37 6.64
CA SER A 84 -17.56 6.83 7.98
C SER A 84 -16.09 6.75 8.42
N VAL A 85 -15.19 6.40 7.49
CA VAL A 85 -13.75 6.38 7.81
C VAL A 85 -13.18 7.80 7.89
N LEU A 86 -13.64 8.70 7.02
CA LEU A 86 -13.22 10.10 7.10
C LEU A 86 -13.63 10.72 8.44
N ASP A 87 -14.83 10.40 8.91
CA ASP A 87 -15.30 10.88 10.21
C ASP A 87 -14.50 10.26 11.35
N LEU A 88 -14.22 8.97 11.27
CA LEU A 88 -13.40 8.27 12.26
C LEU A 88 -12.01 8.90 12.36
N ALA A 89 -11.43 9.28 11.24
CA ALA A 89 -10.10 9.89 11.19
C ALA A 89 -10.03 11.27 11.84
N LYS A 90 -11.17 11.91 12.06
CA LYS A 90 -11.24 13.21 12.76
C LYS A 90 -11.28 13.06 14.27
N THR A 91 -11.38 11.84 14.77
CA THR A 91 -11.37 11.53 16.20
C THR A 91 -9.95 11.14 16.63
N ASP A 92 -9.80 10.64 17.85
CA ASP A 92 -8.53 10.10 18.32
C ASP A 92 -8.21 8.71 17.75
N ALA A 93 -9.10 8.17 16.91
CA ALA A 93 -8.90 6.87 16.31
C ALA A 93 -7.71 6.87 15.35
N LYS A 94 -7.02 5.75 15.30
CA LYS A 94 -5.88 5.57 14.40
C LYS A 94 -6.29 4.81 13.16
N VAL A 95 -6.08 5.41 12.00
CA VAL A 95 -6.37 4.80 10.70
C VAL A 95 -5.05 4.39 10.04
N LEU A 96 -5.04 3.19 9.50
CA LEU A 96 -3.90 2.61 8.81
C LEU A 96 -4.21 2.53 7.32
N ILE A 97 -3.30 3.02 6.48
CA ILE A 97 -3.38 2.87 5.02
C ILE A 97 -2.37 1.80 4.62
N VAL A 98 -2.79 0.84 3.79
CA VAL A 98 -1.92 -0.26 3.35
C VAL A 98 -1.92 -0.36 1.84
N ASP A 99 -0.72 -0.49 1.28
CA ASP A 99 -0.50 -0.82 -0.13
C ASP A 99 0.61 -1.88 -0.23
N ASP A 100 0.77 -2.47 -1.39
CA ASP A 100 1.81 -3.47 -1.63
C ASP A 100 3.19 -2.82 -1.76
N LEU A 101 3.24 -1.71 -2.45
CA LEU A 101 4.49 -1.07 -2.85
C LEU A 101 4.30 0.45 -2.92
N VAL A 102 5.31 1.20 -2.50
CA VAL A 102 5.43 2.60 -2.87
C VAL A 102 6.56 2.71 -3.90
N ASP A 103 6.24 3.22 -5.09
CA ASP A 103 7.19 3.37 -6.18
C ASP A 103 7.76 4.80 -6.25
N THR A 104 7.08 5.69 -6.96
CA THR A 104 7.46 7.10 -7.01
C THR A 104 6.85 7.93 -5.88
N GLY A 105 5.81 7.41 -5.27
CA GLY A 105 5.08 8.09 -4.20
C GLY A 105 3.87 8.89 -4.65
N SER A 106 3.56 8.88 -5.95
CA SER A 106 2.43 9.67 -6.47
C SER A 106 1.09 9.23 -5.88
N THR A 107 0.82 7.93 -5.90
CA THR A 107 -0.40 7.38 -5.30
C THR A 107 -0.43 7.62 -3.79
N ALA A 108 0.69 7.38 -3.13
CA ALA A 108 0.78 7.56 -1.68
C ALA A 108 0.51 9.02 -1.29
N ARG A 109 1.04 9.97 -2.04
CA ARG A 109 0.81 11.38 -1.78
C ARG A 109 -0.68 11.74 -1.87
N LEU A 110 -1.34 11.27 -2.93
CA LEU A 110 -2.76 11.53 -3.13
C LEU A 110 -3.60 10.98 -1.98
N VAL A 111 -3.35 9.71 -1.60
CA VAL A 111 -4.14 9.07 -0.54
C VAL A 111 -3.80 9.66 0.82
N ARG A 112 -2.54 10.02 1.05
CA ARG A 112 -2.17 10.68 2.31
C ARG A 112 -2.87 12.03 2.47
N ASP A 113 -3.08 12.76 1.36
CA ASP A 113 -3.82 14.02 1.41
C ASP A 113 -5.29 13.82 1.80
N MET A 114 -5.85 12.66 1.48
CA MET A 114 -7.23 12.31 1.90
C MET A 114 -7.31 12.02 3.40
N LEU A 115 -6.25 11.45 3.97
CA LEU A 115 -6.18 11.03 5.38
C LEU A 115 -4.83 11.47 5.98
N PRO A 116 -4.63 12.78 6.19
CA PRO A 116 -3.30 13.28 6.56
C PRO A 116 -2.75 12.77 7.89
N GLY A 117 -3.64 12.39 8.80
CA GLY A 117 -3.22 11.84 10.10
C GLY A 117 -3.04 10.33 10.12
N ALA A 118 -3.29 9.63 9.03
CA ALA A 118 -3.20 8.18 9.00
C ALA A 118 -1.74 7.70 8.95
N HIS A 119 -1.52 6.49 9.46
CA HIS A 119 -0.25 5.81 9.34
C HIS A 119 -0.22 5.05 8.02
N PHE A 120 0.78 5.29 7.20
CA PHE A 120 0.88 4.69 5.87
C PHE A 120 1.91 3.56 5.87
N ALA A 121 1.50 2.37 5.45
CA ALA A 121 2.36 1.18 5.45
C ALA A 121 2.32 0.48 4.10
N THR A 122 3.49 0.03 3.65
CA THR A 122 3.61 -0.81 2.46
C THR A 122 4.51 -2.00 2.77
N VAL A 123 4.36 -3.07 2.00
CA VAL A 123 5.26 -4.22 2.16
C VAL A 123 6.63 -3.88 1.58
N TYR A 124 6.65 -3.30 0.40
CA TYR A 124 7.89 -2.91 -0.28
C TYR A 124 7.94 -1.41 -0.50
N ALA A 125 9.16 -0.88 -0.59
CA ALA A 125 9.36 0.53 -0.87
C ALA A 125 10.54 0.73 -1.82
N LYS A 126 10.39 1.66 -2.76
CA LYS A 126 11.48 2.12 -3.60
C LYS A 126 11.96 3.49 -3.13
N PRO A 127 13.22 3.86 -3.37
CA PRO A 127 13.80 5.08 -2.79
C PRO A 127 13.01 6.36 -3.05
N LYS A 128 12.44 6.53 -4.26
CA LYS A 128 11.71 7.76 -4.60
C LYS A 128 10.41 7.91 -3.82
N GLY A 129 9.81 6.81 -3.38
CA GLY A 129 8.53 6.84 -2.67
C GLY A 129 8.65 6.62 -1.17
N ARG A 130 9.83 6.20 -0.70
CA ARG A 130 10.02 5.80 0.70
C ARG A 130 9.60 6.88 1.69
N GLU A 131 9.81 8.15 1.37
CA GLU A 131 9.47 9.25 2.26
C GLU A 131 7.96 9.40 2.47
N MET A 132 7.16 8.86 1.58
CA MET A 132 5.70 8.96 1.66
C MET A 132 5.09 7.91 2.59
N VAL A 133 5.86 6.93 3.04
CA VAL A 133 5.35 5.87 3.91
C VAL A 133 6.04 5.90 5.26
N ASP A 134 5.31 5.46 6.29
CA ASP A 134 5.80 5.47 7.67
C ASP A 134 6.44 4.14 8.05
N THR A 135 5.96 3.04 7.48
CA THR A 135 6.46 1.70 7.78
C THR A 135 6.50 0.87 6.51
N PHE A 136 7.58 0.17 6.29
CA PHE A 136 7.70 -0.81 5.21
C PHE A 136 8.63 -1.94 5.65
N ILE A 137 8.68 -3.03 4.89
CA ILE A 137 9.49 -4.20 5.25
C ILE A 137 10.78 -4.25 4.45
N THR A 138 10.68 -4.20 3.11
CA THR A 138 11.85 -4.40 2.25
C THR A 138 11.97 -3.27 1.26
N GLU A 139 13.17 -2.68 1.20
CA GLU A 139 13.47 -1.69 0.17
C GLU A 139 14.06 -2.40 -1.05
N VAL A 140 13.60 -2.02 -2.23
CA VAL A 140 14.15 -2.50 -3.50
C VAL A 140 14.62 -1.28 -4.31
N SER A 141 15.55 -1.50 -5.22
CA SER A 141 16.08 -0.39 -6.01
C SER A 141 15.01 0.19 -6.94
N GLN A 142 15.17 1.46 -7.30
CA GLN A 142 14.18 2.16 -8.12
C GLN A 142 13.99 1.51 -9.48
N ASP A 143 15.03 0.93 -10.03
CA ASP A 143 15.01 0.30 -11.35
C ASP A 143 14.58 -1.18 -11.31
N THR A 144 14.17 -1.68 -10.17
CA THR A 144 13.72 -3.06 -10.00
C THR A 144 12.23 -3.17 -10.32
N TRP A 145 11.88 -4.16 -11.13
CA TRP A 145 10.48 -4.54 -11.34
C TRP A 145 10.11 -5.66 -10.37
N ILE A 146 9.09 -5.43 -9.55
CA ILE A 146 8.59 -6.44 -8.63
C ILE A 146 7.49 -7.22 -9.32
N PHE A 147 7.65 -8.55 -9.40
CA PHE A 147 6.61 -9.45 -9.86
C PHE A 147 5.91 -10.01 -8.64
N PHE A 148 4.72 -9.50 -8.38
CA PHE A 148 3.90 -10.01 -7.28
C PHE A 148 3.26 -11.34 -7.67
N PRO A 149 2.83 -12.15 -6.67
CA PRO A 149 2.26 -13.47 -6.98
C PRO A 149 1.01 -13.42 -7.86
N TRP A 150 0.29 -12.29 -7.86
CA TRP A 150 -0.89 -12.09 -8.70
C TRP A 150 -0.57 -11.51 -10.07
N ASP A 151 0.67 -11.15 -10.34
CA ASP A 151 1.10 -10.65 -11.64
C ASP A 151 1.34 -11.83 -12.55
N LEU A 152 0.25 -12.36 -13.10
CA LEU A 152 0.35 -13.49 -13.99
C LEU A 152 0.93 -13.07 -15.31
N ASP A 153 1.87 -13.85 -15.75
CA ASP A 153 2.47 -13.66 -17.05
C ASP A 153 1.52 -14.27 -18.09
N VAL A 154 0.57 -13.48 -18.51
CA VAL A 154 -0.42 -13.91 -19.49
C VAL A 154 -0.14 -13.32 -20.84
#